data_7fa4a8e03123478d0e73019a523ab6e6
#
_entry.id   7fa4a8e03123478d0e73019a523ab6e6
#
_cell.length_a   1.000
_cell.length_b   1.000
_cell.length_c   1.000
_cell.angle_alpha   90.00
_cell.angle_beta   90.00
_cell.angle_gamma   90.00
#
_symmetry.space_group_name_H-M   'P 1'
#
loop_
_entity.id
_entity.type
_entity.pdbx_description
1 polymer ?
#
loop_
_entity_poly.entity_id
_entity_poly.type
_entity_poly.pdbx_seq_one_letter_code
_entity_poly.pdbx_strand_id
1 'polypeptide(L)'
;MTGGAAGTGGAAAGAAAAAPAGRRPLIITEDPLLLDDLLRLCAAAGADPHVLHAAPGRGGGAAEAEAGPAGSEGDAPVSSTGFNDAGVGWESAPLVLVGDDAARRVRGAPRRAGVFLVGRDLDDPLVWQRAVEIGAEEVLRLPDAESRLVDRIADVVEGAGRPALAVGVIGGSGGAGASTLACALAVRAARAGERTMLIDGDPLGGGMDVLLGGEGAEGLRWPDFAASRGRVGAGALEESLPELHALRVLSWD
;
A
#
# COMPACT_ATOMS: atom_id res chain seq x y z
N MET A 1 -19.56 -30.19 -47.28
CA MET A 1 -19.78 -28.76 -47.39
C MET A 1 -19.76 -28.21 -45.96
N THR A 2 -18.64 -27.87 -45.46
CA THR A 2 -18.00 -26.55 -45.38
C THR A 2 -18.73 -25.58 -44.45
N GLY A 3 -18.01 -25.18 -43.39
CA GLY A 3 -18.32 -24.01 -42.62
C GLY A 3 -17.70 -24.01 -41.24
N GLY A 4 -16.37 -23.75 -41.18
CA GLY A 4 -15.72 -23.43 -39.91
C GLY A 4 -16.00 -21.99 -39.52
N ALA A 5 -16.04 -21.74 -38.22
CA ALA A 5 -15.89 -20.40 -37.66
C ALA A 5 -14.99 -20.48 -36.47
N ALA A 6 -13.78 -19.92 -36.60
CA ALA A 6 -12.83 -19.69 -35.54
C ALA A 6 -13.33 -18.55 -34.67
N GLY A 7 -13.56 -18.83 -33.38
CA GLY A 7 -13.83 -17.82 -32.38
C GLY A 7 -12.50 -17.37 -31.73
N THR A 8 -12.07 -16.16 -32.09
CA THR A 8 -10.91 -15.46 -31.48
C THR A 8 -11.20 -15.15 -30.05
N GLY A 9 -10.46 -15.78 -29.13
CA GLY A 9 -10.39 -15.43 -27.72
C GLY A 9 -9.70 -14.07 -27.55
N GLY A 10 -10.46 -13.02 -27.31
CA GLY A 10 -9.96 -11.74 -26.89
C GLY A 10 -9.60 -11.81 -25.42
N ALA A 11 -8.30 -11.77 -25.12
CA ALA A 11 -7.80 -11.49 -23.78
C ALA A 11 -8.24 -10.08 -23.40
N ALA A 12 -9.22 -9.98 -22.52
CA ALA A 12 -9.55 -8.71 -21.86
C ALA A 12 -8.40 -8.36 -20.92
N ALA A 13 -7.52 -7.47 -21.36
CA ALA A 13 -6.61 -6.77 -20.47
C ALA A 13 -7.47 -5.95 -19.52
N GLY A 14 -7.53 -6.39 -18.26
CA GLY A 14 -8.17 -5.66 -17.21
C GLY A 14 -7.49 -4.30 -17.06
N ALA A 15 -8.18 -3.23 -17.42
CA ALA A 15 -7.78 -1.88 -17.13
C ALA A 15 -7.77 -1.74 -15.60
N ALA A 16 -6.57 -1.64 -15.02
CA ALA A 16 -6.41 -1.31 -13.63
C ALA A 16 -7.12 0.02 -13.39
N ALA A 17 -8.18 -0.02 -12.58
CA ALA A 17 -8.91 1.17 -12.18
C ALA A 17 -7.95 2.11 -11.46
N ALA A 18 -7.78 3.34 -11.97
CA ALA A 18 -6.93 4.35 -11.36
C ALA A 18 -7.36 4.56 -9.91
N ALA A 19 -6.42 4.46 -8.97
CA ALA A 19 -6.70 4.69 -7.55
C ALA A 19 -7.34 6.07 -7.35
N PRO A 20 -8.32 6.22 -6.45
CA PRO A 20 -8.94 7.52 -6.16
C PRO A 20 -7.87 8.51 -5.70
N ALA A 21 -7.98 9.76 -6.14
CA ALA A 21 -6.99 10.83 -5.98
C ALA A 21 -6.42 11.01 -4.55
N GLY A 22 -7.14 10.57 -3.51
CA GLY A 22 -6.72 10.65 -2.11
C GLY A 22 -5.82 9.51 -1.62
N ARG A 23 -5.46 8.54 -2.48
CA ARG A 23 -4.67 7.35 -2.08
C ARG A 23 -3.33 7.23 -2.81
N ARG A 24 -2.86 8.31 -3.39
CA ARG A 24 -1.60 8.31 -4.14
C ARG A 24 -0.43 8.62 -3.21
N PRO A 25 0.58 7.74 -3.12
CA PRO A 25 1.83 8.07 -2.44
C PRO A 25 2.50 9.30 -3.08
N LEU A 26 3.19 10.09 -2.27
CA LEU A 26 3.99 11.21 -2.72
C LEU A 26 5.46 10.82 -2.70
N ILE A 27 6.16 11.00 -3.81
CA ILE A 27 7.61 10.77 -3.93
C ILE A 27 8.29 12.13 -4.09
N ILE A 28 9.33 12.36 -3.31
CA ILE A 28 10.16 13.58 -3.35
C ILE A 28 11.61 13.15 -3.40
N THR A 29 12.22 13.18 -4.58
CA THR A 29 13.64 12.87 -4.80
C THR A 29 14.11 13.52 -6.11
N GLU A 30 15.39 13.83 -6.21
CA GLU A 30 16.07 14.27 -7.43
C GLU A 30 17.04 13.22 -7.97
N ASP A 31 17.32 12.17 -7.18
CA ASP A 31 18.11 11.04 -7.63
C ASP A 31 17.30 10.19 -8.62
N PRO A 32 17.68 10.16 -9.91
CA PRO A 32 16.94 9.42 -10.92
C PRO A 32 16.94 7.91 -10.69
N LEU A 33 17.99 7.37 -10.08
CA LEU A 33 18.08 5.94 -9.78
C LEU A 33 17.17 5.56 -8.62
N LEU A 34 17.11 6.40 -7.58
CA LEU A 34 16.18 6.21 -6.47
C LEU A 34 14.74 6.37 -6.93
N LEU A 35 14.47 7.34 -7.81
CA LEU A 35 13.14 7.54 -8.38
C LEU A 35 12.67 6.31 -9.15
N ASP A 36 13.52 5.73 -10.00
CA ASP A 36 13.19 4.53 -10.78
C ASP A 36 12.86 3.34 -9.85
N ASP A 37 13.68 3.12 -8.82
CA ASP A 37 13.42 2.11 -7.81
C ASP A 37 12.06 2.34 -7.11
N LEU A 38 11.76 3.56 -6.67
CA LEU A 38 10.51 3.88 -5.99
C LEU A 38 9.29 3.73 -6.90
N LEU A 39 9.39 4.12 -8.18
CA LEU A 39 8.32 3.92 -9.16
C LEU A 39 8.06 2.43 -9.40
N ARG A 40 9.12 1.64 -9.52
CA ARG A 40 9.02 0.17 -9.65
C ARG A 40 8.33 -0.46 -8.44
N LEU A 41 8.68 -0.04 -7.22
CA LEU A 41 8.07 -0.55 -5.99
C LEU A 41 6.60 -0.11 -5.85
N CYS A 42 6.28 1.12 -6.23
CA CYS A 42 4.88 1.57 -6.30
C CYS A 42 4.06 0.74 -7.29
N ALA A 43 4.60 0.47 -8.47
CA ALA A 43 3.93 -0.38 -9.46
C ALA A 43 3.73 -1.82 -8.94
N ALA A 44 4.72 -2.39 -8.24
CA ALA A 44 4.62 -3.70 -7.60
C ALA A 44 3.54 -3.74 -6.51
N ALA A 45 3.29 -2.62 -5.84
CA ALA A 45 2.23 -2.45 -4.84
C ALA A 45 0.88 -2.05 -5.44
N GLY A 46 0.76 -1.93 -6.77
CA GLY A 46 -0.46 -1.45 -7.43
C GLY A 46 -0.77 0.03 -7.19
N ALA A 47 0.24 0.82 -6.83
CA ALA A 47 0.12 2.24 -6.55
C ALA A 47 0.50 3.10 -7.75
N ASP A 48 -0.22 4.22 -7.95
CA ASP A 48 0.15 5.28 -8.89
C ASP A 48 0.64 6.50 -8.08
N PRO A 49 1.96 6.70 -7.92
CA PRO A 49 2.48 7.76 -7.07
C PRO A 49 2.41 9.13 -7.76
N HIS A 50 2.34 10.17 -6.94
CA HIS A 50 2.62 11.53 -7.37
C HIS A 50 4.09 11.85 -7.13
N VAL A 51 4.81 12.32 -8.16
CA VAL A 51 6.22 12.68 -8.07
C VAL A 51 6.34 14.20 -8.06
N LEU A 52 6.91 14.75 -6.99
CA LEU A 52 7.31 16.15 -6.95
C LEU A 52 8.74 16.26 -7.45
N HIS A 53 8.88 16.78 -8.65
CA HIS A 53 10.14 17.31 -9.14
C HIS A 53 10.30 18.73 -8.59
N ALA A 54 11.46 19.05 -8.03
CA ALA A 54 11.77 20.45 -7.79
C ALA A 54 11.81 21.14 -9.15
N ALA A 55 10.89 22.05 -9.39
CA ALA A 55 11.00 22.91 -10.54
C ALA A 55 12.33 23.67 -10.42
N PRO A 56 13.20 23.67 -11.46
CA PRO A 56 14.34 24.55 -11.48
C PRO A 56 13.79 25.95 -11.24
N GLY A 57 14.30 26.63 -10.20
CA GLY A 57 13.83 27.95 -9.81
C GLY A 57 13.67 28.82 -11.06
N ARG A 58 12.45 29.28 -11.33
CA ARG A 58 12.21 30.29 -12.35
C ARG A 58 13.01 31.51 -11.91
N GLY A 59 14.17 31.66 -12.53
CA GLY A 59 14.91 32.94 -12.49
C GLY A 59 13.95 34.04 -12.91
N GLY A 60 13.52 34.85 -11.95
CA GLY A 60 12.74 36.04 -12.20
C GLY A 60 13.51 36.91 -13.17
N GLY A 61 12.79 37.46 -14.15
CA GLY A 61 13.31 38.35 -15.15
C GLY A 61 14.12 39.51 -14.59
N ALA A 62 15.06 39.90 -15.37
CA ALA A 62 16.00 41.00 -15.15
C ALA A 62 15.35 42.23 -14.52
N ALA A 63 15.86 42.61 -13.34
CA ALA A 63 15.97 44.00 -12.89
C ALA A 63 17.38 44.15 -12.32
N GLU A 64 18.17 44.89 -13.05
CA GLU A 64 19.50 45.37 -12.63
C GLU A 64 19.37 46.20 -11.35
N ALA A 65 20.05 45.80 -10.28
CA ALA A 65 20.45 46.71 -9.20
C ALA A 65 21.63 46.13 -8.42
N GLU A 66 22.76 46.72 -8.60
CA GLU A 66 23.90 46.97 -7.73
C GLU A 66 24.44 45.92 -6.73
N ALA A 67 25.74 45.75 -6.87
CA ALA A 67 26.63 44.90 -6.08
C ALA A 67 26.66 45.26 -4.59
N GLY A 68 26.50 44.25 -3.73
CA GLY A 68 26.90 44.25 -2.33
C GLY A 68 27.48 42.88 -1.95
N PRO A 69 28.43 42.77 -1.00
CA PRO A 69 29.38 41.68 -0.93
C PRO A 69 28.83 40.39 -0.30
N ALA A 70 29.44 39.31 -0.73
CA ALA A 70 29.33 37.92 -0.30
C ALA A 70 28.85 37.66 1.15
N GLY A 71 27.79 36.88 1.26
CA GLY A 71 27.34 36.28 2.50
C GLY A 71 26.50 35.05 2.20
N SER A 72 27.08 33.90 2.53
CA SER A 72 26.47 32.58 2.74
C SER A 72 25.34 32.16 1.79
N GLU A 73 25.62 31.18 0.96
CA GLU A 73 24.61 30.33 0.31
C GLU A 73 23.67 29.74 1.38
N GLY A 74 22.63 30.46 1.66
CA GLY A 74 21.53 30.04 2.52
C GLY A 74 20.57 29.20 1.71
N ASP A 75 20.56 27.91 1.98
CA ASP A 75 19.57 26.92 1.60
C ASP A 75 18.17 27.45 2.00
N ALA A 76 17.47 28.09 1.10
CA ALA A 76 16.15 28.66 1.41
C ALA A 76 15.13 27.51 1.53
N PRO A 77 14.43 27.40 2.66
CA PRO A 77 13.39 26.37 2.82
C PRO A 77 12.30 26.59 1.78
N VAL A 78 11.93 25.51 1.09
CA VAL A 78 10.80 25.54 0.15
C VAL A 78 9.56 25.93 0.94
N SER A 79 8.97 27.08 0.61
CA SER A 79 7.72 27.53 1.23
C SER A 79 6.63 26.45 1.03
N SER A 80 5.82 26.22 2.05
CA SER A 80 4.70 25.26 2.04
C SER A 80 3.75 25.38 0.84
N THR A 81 3.75 26.51 0.18
CA THR A 81 2.99 26.80 -1.04
C THR A 81 3.46 26.00 -2.27
N GLY A 82 4.71 25.52 -2.32
CA GLY A 82 5.26 24.73 -3.43
C GLY A 82 4.82 23.25 -3.42
N PHE A 83 4.26 22.76 -2.31
CA PHE A 83 3.85 21.38 -2.17
C PHE A 83 2.38 21.12 -2.60
N ASN A 84 1.63 22.16 -2.96
CA ASN A 84 0.21 22.08 -3.30
C ASN A 84 -0.09 22.08 -4.80
N ASP A 85 0.94 22.06 -5.64
CA ASP A 85 0.76 22.16 -7.10
C ASP A 85 0.57 20.74 -7.68
N ALA A 86 -0.64 20.29 -7.76
CA ALA A 86 -1.20 19.15 -8.50
C ALA A 86 -2.12 18.21 -7.68
N GLY A 87 -2.82 18.69 -6.65
CA GLY A 87 -3.91 17.93 -6.00
C GLY A 87 -3.50 16.86 -4.97
N VAL A 88 -2.20 16.54 -4.83
CA VAL A 88 -1.67 15.69 -3.75
C VAL A 88 -0.51 16.42 -3.11
N GLY A 89 -0.80 17.21 -2.08
CA GLY A 89 0.19 17.93 -1.33
C GLY A 89 0.78 17.12 -0.17
N TRP A 90 1.80 17.65 0.49
CA TRP A 90 2.41 17.10 1.69
C TRP A 90 1.39 16.66 2.74
N GLU A 91 0.35 17.47 2.97
CA GLU A 91 -0.64 17.20 4.02
C GLU A 91 -1.68 16.14 3.64
N SER A 92 -2.01 16.03 2.36
CA SER A 92 -3.08 15.15 1.87
C SER A 92 -2.59 13.77 1.41
N ALA A 93 -1.29 13.61 1.12
CA ALA A 93 -0.74 12.34 0.69
C ALA A 93 -0.83 11.32 1.84
N PRO A 94 -1.33 10.12 1.61
CA PRO A 94 -1.43 9.11 2.67
C PRO A 94 -0.05 8.57 3.09
N LEU A 95 0.93 8.63 2.19
CA LEU A 95 2.32 8.22 2.39
C LEU A 95 3.24 9.18 1.64
N VAL A 96 4.33 9.57 2.27
CA VAL A 96 5.36 10.43 1.68
C VAL A 96 6.71 9.71 1.73
N LEU A 97 7.31 9.52 0.56
CA LEU A 97 8.63 8.91 0.39
C LEU A 97 9.61 10.03 0.02
N VAL A 98 10.49 10.35 0.94
CA VAL A 98 11.48 11.42 0.78
C VAL A 98 12.85 10.79 0.54
N GLY A 99 13.47 11.10 -0.59
CA GLY A 99 14.85 10.74 -0.86
C GLY A 99 15.79 11.44 0.11
N ASP A 100 16.89 10.80 0.49
CA ASP A 100 17.90 11.40 1.34
C ASP A 100 18.52 12.68 0.71
N ASP A 101 18.62 12.68 -0.62
CA ASP A 101 19.03 13.83 -1.44
C ASP A 101 18.09 15.03 -1.29
N ALA A 102 16.79 14.78 -1.13
CA ALA A 102 15.75 15.80 -1.06
C ALA A 102 15.34 16.19 0.37
N ALA A 103 15.80 15.47 1.39
CA ALA A 103 15.38 15.66 2.78
C ALA A 103 15.55 17.10 3.30
N ARG A 104 16.63 17.79 2.87
CA ARG A 104 16.89 19.17 3.28
C ARG A 104 15.83 20.15 2.77
N ARG A 105 15.20 19.85 1.63
CA ARG A 105 14.19 20.72 1.00
C ARG A 105 12.86 20.70 1.72
N VAL A 106 12.52 19.58 2.31
CA VAL A 106 11.28 19.40 3.10
C VAL A 106 11.48 19.74 4.56
N ARG A 107 12.64 20.27 4.91
CA ARG A 107 12.95 20.74 6.27
C ARG A 107 11.98 21.83 6.67
N GLY A 108 11.35 21.65 7.84
CA GLY A 108 10.34 22.59 8.33
C GLY A 108 8.91 22.35 7.82
N ALA A 109 8.69 21.31 7.00
CA ALA A 109 7.33 20.88 6.67
C ALA A 109 6.58 20.47 7.95
N PRO A 110 5.25 20.65 7.99
CA PRO A 110 4.43 20.22 9.13
C PRO A 110 4.64 18.73 9.44
N ARG A 111 4.84 18.39 10.72
CA ARG A 111 4.97 16.99 11.13
C ARG A 111 3.69 16.22 10.88
N ARG A 112 3.80 15.04 10.33
CA ARG A 112 2.69 14.15 10.03
C ARG A 112 3.12 12.70 10.10
N ALA A 113 2.14 11.79 10.18
CA ALA A 113 2.34 10.36 10.02
C ALA A 113 2.55 9.96 8.54
N GLY A 114 3.21 8.83 8.31
CA GLY A 114 3.43 8.26 6.99
C GLY A 114 4.55 8.94 6.19
N VAL A 115 5.55 9.51 6.85
CA VAL A 115 6.76 10.05 6.19
C VAL A 115 7.90 9.05 6.37
N PHE A 116 8.52 8.65 5.26
CA PHE A 116 9.67 7.74 5.24
C PHE A 116 10.85 8.40 4.53
N LEU A 117 12.03 8.33 5.15
CA LEU A 117 13.28 8.70 4.51
C LEU A 117 13.84 7.48 3.79
N VAL A 118 14.09 7.60 2.48
CA VAL A 118 14.56 6.48 1.65
C VAL A 118 15.88 6.84 1.00
N GLY A 119 16.84 5.93 1.02
CA GLY A 119 18.12 6.12 0.34
C GLY A 119 18.70 4.80 -0.12
N ARG A 120 19.65 4.88 -1.07
CA ARG A 120 20.40 3.71 -1.58
C ARG A 120 21.70 3.53 -0.81
N ASP A 121 22.31 4.63 -0.44
CA ASP A 121 23.51 4.67 0.40
C ASP A 121 23.22 5.59 1.60
N LEU A 122 23.21 5.02 2.79
CA LEU A 122 22.89 5.71 4.04
C LEU A 122 24.11 5.77 4.98
N ASP A 123 25.32 5.71 4.41
CA ASP A 123 26.55 5.75 5.19
C ASP A 123 26.88 7.17 5.72
N ASP A 124 26.15 8.20 5.24
CA ASP A 124 26.23 9.53 5.80
C ASP A 124 25.69 9.58 7.25
N PRO A 125 26.52 9.88 8.25
CA PRO A 125 26.08 9.96 9.65
C PRO A 125 24.96 10.98 9.90
N LEU A 126 24.75 11.94 9.00
CA LEU A 126 23.70 12.95 9.10
C LEU A 126 22.32 12.45 8.63
N VAL A 127 22.21 11.25 8.09
CA VAL A 127 20.93 10.70 7.61
C VAL A 127 19.89 10.66 8.72
N TRP A 128 20.30 10.25 9.90
CA TRP A 128 19.40 10.17 11.07
C TRP A 128 18.94 11.54 11.56
N GLN A 129 19.84 12.52 11.51
CA GLN A 129 19.48 13.90 11.81
C GLN A 129 18.44 14.43 10.81
N ARG A 130 18.64 14.22 9.51
CA ARG A 130 17.68 14.59 8.47
C ARG A 130 16.33 13.90 8.67
N ALA A 131 16.32 12.60 9.01
CA ALA A 131 15.10 11.87 9.29
C ALA A 131 14.30 12.50 10.45
N VAL A 132 14.97 12.88 11.53
CA VAL A 132 14.34 13.56 12.68
C VAL A 132 13.83 14.95 12.29
N GLU A 133 14.59 15.70 11.50
CA GLU A 133 14.22 17.05 11.05
C GLU A 133 12.94 17.06 10.21
N ILE A 134 12.76 16.07 9.31
CA ILE A 134 11.56 15.93 8.49
C ILE A 134 10.42 15.18 9.17
N GLY A 135 10.67 14.65 10.38
CA GLY A 135 9.68 13.84 11.11
C GLY A 135 9.42 12.48 10.47
N ALA A 136 10.43 11.87 9.84
CA ALA A 136 10.30 10.53 9.28
C ALA A 136 10.03 9.50 10.39
N GLU A 137 9.08 8.60 10.13
CA GLU A 137 8.79 7.46 11.01
C GLU A 137 9.89 6.41 10.93
N GLU A 138 10.52 6.29 9.77
CA GLU A 138 11.51 5.27 9.51
C GLU A 138 12.50 5.72 8.42
N VAL A 139 13.72 5.17 8.49
CA VAL A 139 14.75 5.30 7.46
C VAL A 139 14.88 3.96 6.77
N LEU A 140 14.68 3.93 5.45
CA LEU A 140 14.65 2.73 4.62
C LEU A 140 15.82 2.74 3.63
N ARG A 141 16.67 1.71 3.70
CA ARG A 141 17.75 1.50 2.73
C ARG A 141 17.31 0.54 1.63
N LEU A 142 17.42 0.96 0.39
CA LEU A 142 17.23 0.10 -0.77
C LEU A 142 18.57 -0.52 -1.19
N PRO A 143 18.57 -1.81 -1.61
CA PRO A 143 17.41 -2.67 -1.83
C PRO A 143 16.89 -3.43 -0.59
N ASP A 144 17.54 -3.34 0.56
CA ASP A 144 17.27 -4.21 1.73
C ASP A 144 15.83 -4.10 2.25
N ALA A 145 15.22 -2.92 2.12
CA ALA A 145 13.88 -2.64 2.62
C ALA A 145 12.78 -2.73 1.55
N GLU A 146 13.05 -3.24 0.34
CA GLU A 146 12.09 -3.27 -0.77
C GLU A 146 10.76 -3.93 -0.38
N SER A 147 10.80 -5.15 0.16
CA SER A 147 9.58 -5.88 0.54
C SER A 147 8.75 -5.10 1.55
N ARG A 148 9.41 -4.52 2.55
CA ARG A 148 8.75 -3.72 3.58
C ARG A 148 8.11 -2.47 3.01
N LEU A 149 8.80 -1.81 2.08
CA LEU A 149 8.27 -0.60 1.43
C LEU A 149 7.06 -0.94 0.55
N VAL A 150 7.12 -2.03 -0.22
CA VAL A 150 5.97 -2.52 -1.01
C VAL A 150 4.76 -2.78 -0.12
N ASP A 151 4.94 -3.44 1.04
CA ASP A 151 3.86 -3.69 1.99
C ASP A 151 3.24 -2.39 2.50
N ARG A 152 4.06 -1.40 2.87
CA ARG A 152 3.59 -0.09 3.35
C ARG A 152 2.84 0.69 2.27
N ILE A 153 3.33 0.68 1.04
CA ILE A 153 2.67 1.33 -0.09
C ILE A 153 1.31 0.65 -0.36
N ALA A 154 1.27 -0.67 -0.37
CA ALA A 154 0.06 -1.42 -0.61
C ALA A 154 -1.00 -1.18 0.48
N ASP A 155 -0.61 -1.12 1.76
CA ASP A 155 -1.51 -0.77 2.88
C ASP A 155 -2.22 0.57 2.66
N VAL A 156 -1.49 1.53 2.09
CA VAL A 156 -2.01 2.85 1.77
C VAL A 156 -3.00 2.81 0.62
N VAL A 157 -2.67 2.08 -0.45
CA VAL A 157 -3.51 1.96 -1.66
C VAL A 157 -4.81 1.21 -1.37
N GLU A 158 -4.71 0.12 -0.62
CA GLU A 158 -5.87 -0.67 -0.20
C GLU A 158 -6.78 0.15 0.75
N GLY A 159 -6.24 1.22 1.29
CA GLY A 159 -6.87 2.11 2.25
C GLY A 159 -6.84 1.49 3.64
N ALA A 160 -6.15 2.16 4.55
CA ALA A 160 -6.30 1.92 5.97
C ALA A 160 -7.74 2.25 6.38
N GLY A 161 -8.66 1.33 6.13
CA GLY A 161 -9.97 1.31 6.75
C GLY A 161 -9.79 1.25 8.28
N ARG A 162 -10.88 1.32 9.02
CA ARG A 162 -10.84 0.99 10.45
C ARG A 162 -10.21 -0.39 10.58
N PRO A 163 -9.25 -0.58 11.52
CA PRO A 163 -8.68 -1.90 11.75
C PRO A 163 -9.79 -2.92 11.93
N ALA A 164 -9.69 -4.05 11.23
CA ALA A 164 -10.66 -5.11 11.40
C ALA A 164 -10.55 -5.69 12.82
N LEU A 165 -11.69 -5.99 13.43
CA LEU A 165 -11.71 -6.77 14.66
C LEU A 165 -11.37 -8.23 14.30
N ALA A 166 -10.22 -8.72 14.77
CA ALA A 166 -9.84 -10.12 14.62
C ALA A 166 -10.22 -10.87 15.90
N VAL A 167 -10.99 -11.96 15.76
CA VAL A 167 -11.40 -12.83 16.87
C VAL A 167 -10.88 -14.23 16.61
N GLY A 168 -9.99 -14.73 17.45
CA GLY A 168 -9.49 -16.10 17.41
C GLY A 168 -10.34 -17.01 18.31
N VAL A 169 -10.79 -18.16 17.76
CA VAL A 169 -11.52 -19.19 18.51
C VAL A 169 -10.69 -20.45 18.54
N ILE A 170 -10.29 -20.89 19.72
CA ILE A 170 -9.43 -22.06 19.92
C ILE A 170 -10.14 -23.04 20.86
N GLY A 171 -10.25 -24.31 20.44
CA GLY A 171 -10.80 -25.36 21.28
C GLY A 171 -9.78 -25.88 22.30
N GLY A 172 -10.21 -26.07 23.55
CA GLY A 172 -9.38 -26.70 24.59
C GLY A 172 -9.23 -28.20 24.43
N SER A 173 -10.13 -28.84 23.66
CA SER A 173 -10.13 -30.28 23.33
C SER A 173 -10.90 -30.54 22.06
N GLY A 174 -10.69 -31.68 21.42
CA GLY A 174 -11.52 -32.14 20.31
C GLY A 174 -12.98 -32.21 20.71
N GLY A 175 -13.88 -31.79 19.81
CA GLY A 175 -15.31 -31.76 20.06
C GLY A 175 -15.83 -30.63 20.95
N ALA A 176 -14.97 -29.71 21.38
CA ALA A 176 -15.38 -28.56 22.21
C ALA A 176 -16.31 -27.55 21.52
N GLY A 177 -16.53 -27.69 20.21
CA GLY A 177 -17.44 -26.84 19.44
C GLY A 177 -16.81 -25.52 18.97
N ALA A 178 -15.49 -25.41 18.96
CA ALA A 178 -14.78 -24.18 18.54
C ALA A 178 -15.15 -23.75 17.12
N SER A 179 -15.11 -24.65 16.15
CA SER A 179 -15.49 -24.39 14.76
C SER A 179 -16.95 -23.97 14.63
N THR A 180 -17.85 -24.65 15.36
CA THR A 180 -19.28 -24.28 15.40
C THR A 180 -19.47 -22.88 15.96
N LEU A 181 -18.76 -22.54 17.05
CA LEU A 181 -18.82 -21.20 17.63
C LEU A 181 -18.27 -20.14 16.66
N ALA A 182 -17.13 -20.41 16.02
CA ALA A 182 -16.54 -19.49 15.04
C ALA A 182 -17.51 -19.21 13.86
N CYS A 183 -18.10 -20.28 13.29
CA CYS A 183 -19.11 -20.15 12.25
C CYS A 183 -20.33 -19.34 12.73
N ALA A 184 -20.84 -19.63 13.92
CA ALA A 184 -22.00 -18.93 14.47
C ALA A 184 -21.73 -17.43 14.70
N LEU A 185 -20.55 -17.07 15.21
CA LEU A 185 -20.13 -15.68 15.39
C LEU A 185 -20.01 -14.96 14.03
N ALA A 186 -19.36 -15.59 13.05
CA ALA A 186 -19.18 -15.02 11.71
C ALA A 186 -20.52 -14.79 11.01
N VAL A 187 -21.41 -15.78 11.00
CA VAL A 187 -22.77 -15.65 10.43
C VAL A 187 -23.57 -14.58 11.16
N ARG A 188 -23.45 -14.49 12.49
CA ARG A 188 -24.13 -13.46 13.27
C ARG A 188 -23.65 -12.06 12.94
N ALA A 189 -22.33 -11.87 12.75
CA ALA A 189 -21.73 -10.60 12.35
C ALA A 189 -22.17 -10.20 10.93
N ALA A 190 -22.12 -11.13 9.97
CA ALA A 190 -22.58 -10.88 8.60
C ALA A 190 -24.07 -10.50 8.55
N ARG A 191 -24.92 -11.17 9.32
CA ARG A 191 -26.36 -10.82 9.45
C ARG A 191 -26.61 -9.49 10.14
N ALA A 192 -25.63 -8.98 10.88
CA ALA A 192 -25.69 -7.64 11.45
C ALA A 192 -25.24 -6.55 10.45
N GLY A 193 -24.84 -6.91 9.23
CA GLY A 193 -24.38 -6.01 8.20
C GLY A 193 -22.87 -5.72 8.24
N GLU A 194 -22.11 -6.43 9.07
CA GLU A 194 -20.66 -6.29 9.14
C GLU A 194 -20.00 -7.06 8.00
N ARG A 195 -19.00 -6.44 7.34
CA ARG A 195 -18.15 -7.16 6.38
C ARG A 195 -17.33 -8.20 7.15
N THR A 196 -17.59 -9.46 6.89
CA THR A 196 -17.07 -10.57 7.69
C THR A 196 -16.32 -11.56 6.84
N MET A 197 -15.14 -11.97 7.29
CA MET A 197 -14.36 -13.07 6.73
C MET A 197 -14.15 -14.12 7.82
N LEU A 198 -14.45 -15.37 7.51
CA LEU A 198 -14.15 -16.53 8.34
C LEU A 198 -12.91 -17.23 7.77
N ILE A 199 -11.90 -17.41 8.60
CA ILE A 199 -10.64 -18.04 8.21
C ILE A 199 -10.47 -19.33 9.00
N ASP A 200 -10.37 -20.45 8.31
CA ASP A 200 -10.04 -21.75 8.88
C ASP A 200 -8.52 -21.84 9.10
N GLY A 201 -8.11 -21.89 10.34
CA GLY A 201 -6.70 -22.00 10.73
C GLY A 201 -6.24 -23.44 10.98
N ASP A 202 -7.09 -24.45 10.81
CA ASP A 202 -6.77 -25.86 11.08
C ASP A 202 -6.61 -26.67 9.78
N PRO A 203 -5.38 -26.88 9.30
CA PRO A 203 -5.14 -27.64 8.07
C PRO A 203 -5.48 -29.13 8.17
N LEU A 204 -5.78 -29.63 9.37
CA LEU A 204 -6.14 -31.02 9.63
C LEU A 204 -7.63 -31.16 9.99
N GLY A 205 -8.36 -30.06 9.97
CA GLY A 205 -9.80 -30.04 10.22
C GLY A 205 -10.62 -30.55 9.03
N GLY A 206 -11.95 -30.62 9.22
CA GLY A 206 -12.89 -31.05 8.18
C GLY A 206 -13.36 -29.91 7.25
N GLY A 207 -12.76 -28.72 7.32
CA GLY A 207 -13.19 -27.54 6.57
C GLY A 207 -14.35 -26.78 7.22
N MET A 208 -14.26 -25.46 7.32
CA MET A 208 -15.36 -24.66 7.87
C MET A 208 -16.48 -24.41 6.86
N ASP A 209 -16.20 -24.48 5.57
CA ASP A 209 -17.19 -24.41 4.51
C ASP A 209 -18.18 -25.57 4.57
N VAL A 210 -17.72 -26.79 4.92
CA VAL A 210 -18.58 -27.96 5.15
C VAL A 210 -19.61 -27.69 6.25
N LEU A 211 -19.18 -27.06 7.36
CA LEU A 211 -20.10 -26.70 8.45
C LEU A 211 -21.16 -25.66 8.03
N LEU A 212 -20.86 -24.90 7.00
CA LEU A 212 -21.74 -23.86 6.43
C LEU A 212 -22.56 -24.37 5.24
N GLY A 213 -22.38 -25.65 4.82
CA GLY A 213 -23.03 -26.24 3.66
C GLY A 213 -22.50 -25.68 2.34
N GLY A 214 -21.22 -25.31 2.30
CA GLY A 214 -20.58 -24.65 1.17
C GLY A 214 -19.59 -25.51 0.38
N GLU A 215 -19.65 -26.85 0.48
CA GLU A 215 -18.73 -27.78 -0.20
C GLU A 215 -18.68 -27.57 -1.73
N GLY A 216 -19.80 -27.15 -2.30
CA GLY A 216 -19.92 -26.89 -3.74
C GLY A 216 -19.81 -25.42 -4.12
N ALA A 217 -19.47 -24.53 -3.20
CA ALA A 217 -19.37 -23.11 -3.50
C ALA A 217 -18.11 -22.81 -4.31
N GLU A 218 -18.26 -22.01 -5.36
CA GLU A 218 -17.14 -21.55 -6.18
C GLU A 218 -16.29 -20.54 -5.41
N GLY A 219 -14.97 -20.62 -5.57
CA GLY A 219 -14.00 -19.72 -4.95
C GLY A 219 -12.73 -20.44 -4.52
N LEU A 220 -11.68 -19.66 -4.24
CA LEU A 220 -10.37 -20.19 -3.85
C LEU A 220 -10.34 -20.61 -2.39
N ARG A 221 -9.53 -21.63 -2.11
CA ARG A 221 -9.28 -22.20 -0.78
C ARG A 221 -7.80 -22.17 -0.45
N TRP A 222 -7.40 -22.54 0.75
CA TRP A 222 -6.00 -22.53 1.17
C TRP A 222 -5.04 -23.23 0.19
N PRO A 223 -5.33 -24.41 -0.38
CA PRO A 223 -4.45 -25.07 -1.32
C PRO A 223 -4.15 -24.23 -2.58
N ASP A 224 -5.12 -23.45 -3.05
CA ASP A 224 -4.94 -22.58 -4.23
C ASP A 224 -3.92 -21.46 -3.98
N PHE A 225 -3.81 -21.03 -2.73
CA PHE A 225 -2.81 -20.02 -2.33
C PHE A 225 -1.43 -20.60 -2.05
N ALA A 226 -1.30 -21.92 -1.84
CA ALA A 226 -0.01 -22.55 -1.52
C ALA A 226 1.05 -22.36 -2.63
N ALA A 227 0.62 -22.24 -3.88
CA ALA A 227 1.49 -21.97 -5.03
C ALA A 227 1.72 -20.47 -5.28
N SER A 228 0.95 -19.60 -4.65
CA SER A 228 1.04 -18.15 -4.83
C SER A 228 2.28 -17.60 -4.13
N ARG A 229 2.94 -16.65 -4.78
CA ARG A 229 4.09 -15.93 -4.21
C ARG A 229 3.79 -14.44 -4.21
N GLY A 230 4.21 -13.76 -3.17
CA GLY A 230 3.99 -12.33 -3.02
C GLY A 230 2.74 -12.00 -2.21
N ARG A 231 2.35 -10.74 -2.25
CA ARG A 231 1.21 -10.22 -1.52
C ARG A 231 -0.08 -10.40 -2.34
N VAL A 232 -1.13 -10.83 -1.67
CA VAL A 232 -2.49 -10.83 -2.23
C VAL A 232 -3.22 -9.61 -1.65
N GLY A 233 -3.70 -8.73 -2.52
CA GLY A 233 -4.47 -7.55 -2.11
C GLY A 233 -5.77 -7.95 -1.40
N ALA A 234 -6.18 -7.19 -0.38
CA ALA A 234 -7.35 -7.51 0.43
C ALA A 234 -8.64 -7.60 -0.41
N GLY A 235 -8.82 -6.70 -1.38
CA GLY A 235 -9.96 -6.74 -2.29
C GLY A 235 -9.97 -7.97 -3.19
N ALA A 236 -8.83 -8.29 -3.81
CA ALA A 236 -8.67 -9.47 -4.65
C ALA A 236 -8.89 -10.77 -3.87
N LEU A 237 -8.38 -10.84 -2.63
CA LEU A 237 -8.65 -11.96 -1.73
C LEU A 237 -10.15 -12.11 -1.47
N GLU A 238 -10.80 -11.03 -1.04
CA GLU A 238 -12.24 -11.05 -0.74
C GLU A 238 -13.09 -11.50 -1.93
N GLU A 239 -12.78 -11.00 -3.14
CA GLU A 239 -13.49 -11.35 -4.38
C GLU A 239 -13.25 -12.81 -4.79
N SER A 240 -12.08 -13.38 -4.49
CA SER A 240 -11.71 -14.74 -4.87
C SER A 240 -12.28 -15.82 -3.95
N LEU A 241 -12.71 -15.47 -2.73
CA LEU A 241 -13.21 -16.44 -1.75
C LEU A 241 -14.68 -16.80 -1.94
N PRO A 242 -15.08 -18.03 -1.58
CA PRO A 242 -16.48 -18.43 -1.52
C PRO A 242 -17.32 -17.49 -0.65
N GLU A 243 -18.50 -17.14 -1.11
CA GLU A 243 -19.47 -16.38 -0.32
C GLU A 243 -20.55 -17.32 0.20
N LEU A 244 -20.64 -17.45 1.52
CA LEU A 244 -21.62 -18.28 2.22
C LEU A 244 -22.33 -17.43 3.28
N HIS A 245 -23.66 -17.41 3.28
CA HIS A 245 -24.44 -16.67 4.28
C HIS A 245 -24.04 -15.18 4.45
N ALA A 246 -23.66 -14.53 3.33
CA ALA A 246 -23.17 -13.13 3.26
C ALA A 246 -21.83 -12.90 3.98
N LEU A 247 -21.02 -13.93 4.18
CA LEU A 247 -19.63 -13.82 4.64
C LEU A 247 -18.67 -14.50 3.64
N ARG A 248 -17.42 -14.08 3.64
CA ARG A 248 -16.35 -14.71 2.86
C ARG A 248 -15.68 -15.79 3.72
N VAL A 249 -15.39 -16.93 3.11
CA VAL A 249 -14.83 -18.09 3.83
C VAL A 249 -13.54 -18.53 3.17
N LEU A 250 -12.46 -18.54 3.93
CA LEU A 250 -11.19 -19.16 3.53
C LEU A 250 -11.03 -20.46 4.31
N SER A 251 -11.29 -21.56 3.65
CA SER A 251 -11.32 -22.90 4.23
C SER A 251 -10.26 -23.82 3.61
N TRP A 252 -10.02 -24.94 4.24
CA TRP A 252 -9.31 -26.08 3.67
C TRP A 252 -10.29 -26.98 2.93
N ASP A 253 -9.81 -27.65 1.86
CA ASP A 253 -10.58 -28.70 1.17
C ASP A 253 -10.73 -29.94 2.03
#